data_217f6313b2c9d7a41a3caecb15741552
#
_entry.id   217f6313b2c9d7a41a3caecb15741552
#
_cell.length_a   1.000
_cell.length_b   1.000
_cell.length_c   1.000
_cell.angle_alpha   90.00
_cell.angle_beta   90.00
_cell.angle_gamma   90.00
#
_symmetry.space_group_name_H-M   'P 1'
#
loop_
_entity.id
_entity.type
_entity.pdbx_description
1 polymer ?
#
loop_
_entity_poly.entity_id
_entity_poly.type
_entity_poly.pdbx_seq_one_letter_code
_entity_poly.pdbx_strand_id
1 'polypeptide(L)'
;ETLLGDRLWGLEIDPDAGIPTAAGIDANAHALARYAALCQEQGLVPIVEPEVMMEGSHDLAACEAATEHSLATVFEHLRRFGVLLEGVLLKPNMVIAGKGCETQISRAEVAQMTVDCLTQHVPHDLPGIVFLSGGQSDEDATAHLNLMNKMDVEHPWELSYSYGRALQSEALRKWAGSGADSSAASQRAFSHRANMSGLARSGDWSEELEV
;
A
#
# COMPACT_ATOMS: atom_id res chain seq x y z
N GLU A 1 -6.95 14.84 -11.97
CA GLU A 1 -8.05 14.03 -11.39
C GLU A 1 -7.51 13.03 -10.35
N THR A 2 -6.37 12.42 -10.56
CA THR A 2 -5.73 11.48 -9.62
C THR A 2 -5.27 12.15 -8.31
N LEU A 3 -4.94 13.45 -8.36
CA LEU A 3 -4.45 14.21 -7.19
C LEU A 3 -5.52 14.50 -6.13
N LEU A 4 -6.79 14.42 -6.47
CA LEU A 4 -7.88 14.56 -5.50
C LEU A 4 -8.21 13.25 -4.78
N GLY A 5 -7.99 12.10 -5.43
CA GLY A 5 -8.19 10.78 -4.84
C GLY A 5 -7.25 10.53 -3.66
N ASP A 6 -5.96 10.72 -3.87
CA ASP A 6 -4.93 10.38 -2.87
C ASP A 6 -5.04 11.17 -1.55
N ARG A 7 -5.59 12.39 -1.58
CA ARG A 7 -5.77 13.22 -0.38
C ARG A 7 -7.10 13.02 0.33
N LEU A 8 -8.10 12.48 -0.33
CA LEU A 8 -9.42 12.25 0.27
C LEU A 8 -9.49 10.94 1.05
N TRP A 9 -8.59 10.00 0.78
CA TRP A 9 -8.66 8.64 1.33
C TRP A 9 -7.53 8.34 2.34
N GLY A 10 -6.51 9.16 2.44
CA GLY A 10 -5.42 9.02 3.39
C GLY A 10 -5.86 9.36 4.81
N LEU A 11 -5.64 8.45 5.76
CA LEU A 11 -5.87 8.65 7.18
C LEU A 11 -4.57 9.08 7.85
N GLU A 12 -4.55 10.31 8.34
CA GLU A 12 -3.47 10.81 9.18
C GLU A 12 -3.64 10.32 10.62
N ILE A 13 -2.53 9.97 11.27
CA ILE A 13 -2.52 9.61 12.68
C ILE A 13 -1.87 10.74 13.47
N ASP A 14 -2.67 11.39 14.31
CA ASP A 14 -2.23 12.36 15.30
C ASP A 14 -3.02 12.11 16.59
N PRO A 15 -2.43 11.39 17.57
CA PRO A 15 -3.08 11.09 18.84
C PRO A 15 -3.45 12.34 19.64
N ASP A 16 -2.67 13.42 19.54
CA ASP A 16 -2.92 14.67 20.25
C ASP A 16 -4.13 15.42 19.68
N ALA A 17 -4.34 15.30 18.37
CA ALA A 17 -5.54 15.80 17.69
C ALA A 17 -6.73 14.84 17.74
N GLY A 18 -6.54 13.61 18.23
CA GLY A 18 -7.58 12.56 18.28
C GLY A 18 -7.99 12.04 16.90
N ILE A 19 -7.06 11.97 15.96
CA ILE A 19 -7.28 11.43 14.60
C ILE A 19 -6.48 10.13 14.37
N PRO A 20 -7.00 9.22 13.52
CA PRO A 20 -8.23 9.33 12.75
C PRO A 20 -9.48 9.17 13.64
N THR A 21 -10.54 9.93 13.34
CA THR A 21 -11.82 9.75 14.03
C THR A 21 -12.63 8.62 13.38
N ALA A 22 -13.48 7.94 14.16
CA ALA A 22 -14.37 6.92 13.61
C ALA A 22 -15.27 7.48 12.50
N ALA A 23 -15.72 8.72 12.62
CA ALA A 23 -16.52 9.39 11.58
C ALA A 23 -15.73 9.63 10.29
N GLY A 24 -14.44 9.96 10.40
CA GLY A 24 -13.56 10.12 9.23
C GLY A 24 -13.32 8.80 8.52
N ILE A 25 -13.05 7.73 9.27
CA ILE A 25 -12.89 6.38 8.73
C ILE A 25 -14.18 5.92 8.02
N ASP A 26 -15.34 6.10 8.66
CA ASP A 26 -16.64 5.72 8.09
C ASP A 26 -16.96 6.49 6.79
N ALA A 27 -16.69 7.78 6.76
CA ALA A 27 -16.90 8.61 5.57
C ALA A 27 -16.01 8.16 4.39
N ASN A 28 -14.72 7.85 4.66
CA ASN A 28 -13.80 7.35 3.65
C ASN A 28 -14.23 5.97 3.15
N ALA A 29 -14.59 5.05 4.05
CA ALA A 29 -15.05 3.71 3.70
C ALA A 29 -16.33 3.75 2.84
N HIS A 30 -17.30 4.61 3.20
CA HIS A 30 -18.51 4.82 2.41
C HIS A 30 -18.18 5.28 0.98
N ALA A 31 -17.29 6.24 0.84
CA ALA A 31 -16.94 6.77 -0.48
C ALA A 31 -16.16 5.75 -1.32
N LEU A 32 -15.23 4.97 -0.72
CA LEU A 32 -14.52 3.88 -1.40
C LEU A 32 -15.50 2.79 -1.87
N ALA A 33 -16.45 2.40 -1.04
CA ALA A 33 -17.44 1.39 -1.41
C ALA A 33 -18.37 1.86 -2.55
N ARG A 34 -18.79 3.13 -2.51
CA ARG A 34 -19.56 3.73 -3.60
C ARG A 34 -18.77 3.77 -4.90
N TYR A 35 -17.50 4.15 -4.83
CA TYR A 35 -16.59 4.11 -5.98
C TYR A 35 -16.48 2.69 -6.56
N ALA A 36 -16.24 1.69 -5.71
CA ALA A 36 -16.11 0.30 -6.13
C ALA A 36 -17.38 -0.23 -6.82
N ALA A 37 -18.55 0.04 -6.25
CA ALA A 37 -19.84 -0.34 -6.84
C ALA A 37 -20.05 0.28 -8.23
N LEU A 38 -19.78 1.58 -8.37
CA LEU A 38 -19.90 2.28 -9.65
C LEU A 38 -18.91 1.74 -10.71
N CYS A 39 -17.69 1.37 -10.30
CA CYS A 39 -16.74 0.72 -11.21
C CYS A 39 -17.30 -0.62 -11.71
N GLN A 40 -17.80 -1.46 -10.83
CA GLN A 40 -18.35 -2.76 -11.20
C GLN A 40 -19.60 -2.65 -12.07
N GLU A 41 -20.48 -1.68 -11.84
CA GLU A 41 -21.61 -1.38 -12.73
C GLU A 41 -21.16 -1.08 -14.17
N GLN A 42 -19.95 -0.54 -14.35
CA GLN A 42 -19.38 -0.23 -15.66
C GLN A 42 -18.44 -1.35 -16.19
N GLY A 43 -18.39 -2.51 -15.54
CA GLY A 43 -17.54 -3.62 -15.92
C GLY A 43 -16.04 -3.38 -15.68
N LEU A 44 -15.70 -2.50 -14.75
CA LEU A 44 -14.32 -2.20 -14.33
C LEU A 44 -14.00 -2.91 -13.02
N VAL A 45 -12.76 -3.38 -12.89
CA VAL A 45 -12.22 -3.90 -11.62
C VAL A 45 -11.75 -2.71 -10.77
N PRO A 46 -12.38 -2.41 -9.63
CA PRO A 46 -11.92 -1.34 -8.75
C PRO A 46 -10.66 -1.75 -7.98
N ILE A 47 -9.76 -0.79 -7.80
CA ILE A 47 -8.69 -0.87 -6.81
C ILE A 47 -9.13 -0.01 -5.63
N VAL A 48 -9.41 -0.65 -4.49
CA VAL A 48 -9.83 0.01 -3.25
C VAL A 48 -8.62 0.33 -2.41
N GLU A 49 -8.35 1.62 -2.20
CA GLU A 49 -7.12 2.12 -1.58
C GLU A 49 -7.39 2.86 -0.26
N PRO A 50 -7.62 2.13 0.85
CA PRO A 50 -7.60 2.72 2.18
C PRO A 50 -6.13 2.91 2.60
N GLU A 51 -5.69 4.16 2.72
CA GLU A 51 -4.33 4.48 3.12
C GLU A 51 -4.30 5.03 4.54
N VAL A 52 -3.47 4.45 5.40
CA VAL A 52 -2.99 5.07 6.62
C VAL A 52 -1.63 5.70 6.31
N MET A 53 -1.53 7.01 6.49
CA MET A 53 -0.34 7.78 6.11
C MET A 53 0.80 7.52 7.09
N MET A 54 2.01 7.37 6.57
CA MET A 54 3.20 7.19 7.41
C MET A 54 3.91 8.51 7.79
N GLU A 55 3.35 9.65 7.41
CA GLU A 55 3.74 10.96 7.91
C GLU A 55 3.28 11.09 9.37
N GLY A 56 4.15 11.63 10.22
CA GLY A 56 3.89 11.79 11.65
C GLY A 56 4.85 11.00 12.52
N SER A 57 4.62 11.02 13.83
CA SER A 57 5.47 10.39 14.86
C SER A 57 4.80 9.21 15.57
N HIS A 58 3.69 8.73 15.03
CA HIS A 58 2.97 7.59 15.60
C HIS A 58 3.82 6.32 15.59
N ASP A 59 3.63 5.50 16.60
CA ASP A 59 4.29 4.21 16.72
C ASP A 59 3.61 3.13 15.85
N LEU A 60 4.21 1.95 15.84
CA LEU A 60 3.70 0.79 15.11
C LEU A 60 2.29 0.39 15.55
N ALA A 61 2.03 0.39 16.86
CA ALA A 61 0.73 -0.03 17.40
C ALA A 61 -0.41 0.92 16.98
N ALA A 62 -0.13 2.22 16.91
CA ALA A 62 -1.09 3.19 16.42
C ALA A 62 -1.38 3.00 14.91
N CYS A 63 -0.35 2.70 14.11
CA CYS A 63 -0.54 2.36 12.69
C CYS A 63 -1.35 1.08 12.52
N GLU A 64 -1.04 0.04 13.26
CA GLU A 64 -1.78 -1.22 13.25
C GLU A 64 -3.26 -0.99 13.57
N ALA A 65 -3.57 -0.37 14.70
CA ALA A 65 -4.95 -0.12 15.14
C ALA A 65 -5.75 0.72 14.12
N ALA A 66 -5.12 1.75 13.51
CA ALA A 66 -5.76 2.55 12.48
C ALA A 66 -6.01 1.75 11.20
N THR A 67 -5.07 0.90 10.80
CA THR A 67 -5.18 0.03 9.63
C THR A 67 -6.28 -1.02 9.82
N GLU A 68 -6.31 -1.70 10.96
CA GLU A 68 -7.36 -2.66 11.33
C GLU A 68 -8.76 -2.04 11.27
N HIS A 69 -8.92 -0.89 11.94
CA HIS A 69 -10.21 -0.19 11.95
C HIS A 69 -10.63 0.24 10.54
N SER A 70 -9.69 0.77 9.76
CA SER A 70 -9.94 1.16 8.37
C SER A 70 -10.38 -0.03 7.51
N LEU A 71 -9.65 -1.14 7.54
CA LEU A 71 -9.97 -2.34 6.78
C LEU A 71 -11.33 -2.93 7.16
N ALA A 72 -11.60 -3.10 8.46
CA ALA A 72 -12.87 -3.61 8.95
C ALA A 72 -14.06 -2.76 8.46
N THR A 73 -13.94 -1.43 8.56
CA THR A 73 -14.98 -0.51 8.13
C THR A 73 -15.17 -0.52 6.61
N VAL A 74 -14.07 -0.53 5.84
CA VAL A 74 -14.12 -0.59 4.37
C VAL A 74 -14.84 -1.85 3.90
N PHE A 75 -14.48 -3.03 4.42
CA PHE A 75 -15.14 -4.27 4.01
C PHE A 75 -16.60 -4.35 4.46
N GLU A 76 -16.97 -3.74 5.58
CA GLU A 76 -18.37 -3.59 5.96
C GLU A 76 -19.15 -2.77 4.93
N HIS A 77 -18.62 -1.61 4.51
CA HIS A 77 -19.25 -0.77 3.50
C HIS A 77 -19.29 -1.44 2.12
N LEU A 78 -18.23 -2.12 1.69
CA LEU A 78 -18.22 -2.86 0.41
C LEU A 78 -19.37 -3.89 0.36
N ARG A 79 -19.56 -4.65 1.43
CA ARG A 79 -20.71 -5.60 1.53
C ARG A 79 -22.05 -4.90 1.51
N ARG A 80 -22.21 -3.78 2.21
CA ARG A 80 -23.45 -2.98 2.23
C ARG A 80 -23.82 -2.44 0.85
N PHE A 81 -22.81 -2.10 0.04
CA PHE A 81 -23.01 -1.64 -1.34
C PHE A 81 -23.14 -2.78 -2.36
N GLY A 82 -23.09 -4.03 -1.92
CA GLY A 82 -23.22 -5.20 -2.79
C GLY A 82 -22.06 -5.39 -3.73
N VAL A 83 -20.87 -4.89 -3.37
CA VAL A 83 -19.65 -5.05 -4.16
C VAL A 83 -19.23 -6.52 -4.16
N LEU A 84 -18.95 -7.07 -5.33
CA LEU A 84 -18.44 -8.43 -5.52
C LEU A 84 -16.94 -8.43 -5.21
N LEU A 85 -16.53 -9.05 -4.08
CA LEU A 85 -15.15 -8.99 -3.59
C LEU A 85 -14.16 -9.72 -4.50
N GLU A 86 -14.58 -10.79 -5.17
CA GLU A 86 -13.77 -11.51 -6.16
C GLU A 86 -13.41 -10.64 -7.38
N GLY A 87 -14.08 -9.52 -7.55
CA GLY A 87 -13.81 -8.53 -8.59
C GLY A 87 -13.15 -7.25 -8.08
N VAL A 88 -12.45 -7.29 -6.92
CA VAL A 88 -11.79 -6.13 -6.30
C VAL A 88 -10.32 -6.43 -6.08
N LEU A 89 -9.45 -5.43 -6.24
CA LEU A 89 -8.09 -5.43 -5.68
C LEU A 89 -8.03 -4.46 -4.49
N LEU A 90 -7.42 -4.90 -3.40
CA LEU A 90 -7.13 -4.04 -2.25
C LEU A 90 -5.75 -3.41 -2.43
N LYS A 91 -5.64 -2.09 -2.17
CA LYS A 91 -4.34 -1.38 -2.18
C LYS A 91 -4.10 -0.70 -0.83
N PRO A 92 -3.68 -1.47 0.19
CA PRO A 92 -3.45 -0.95 1.53
C PRO A 92 -2.03 -0.41 1.70
N ASN A 93 -1.82 0.35 2.79
CA ASN A 93 -0.50 0.58 3.36
C ASN A 93 0.05 -0.71 3.99
N MET A 94 1.35 -0.72 4.26
CA MET A 94 1.97 -1.68 5.16
C MET A 94 1.86 -1.16 6.60
N VAL A 95 1.83 -2.05 7.58
CA VAL A 95 1.83 -1.67 9.01
C VAL A 95 3.25 -1.27 9.39
N ILE A 96 3.47 0.04 9.53
CA ILE A 96 4.79 0.63 9.74
C ILE A 96 4.69 1.87 10.63
N ALA A 97 5.68 2.10 11.47
CA ALA A 97 5.73 3.31 12.29
C ALA A 97 5.87 4.57 11.43
N GLY A 98 5.35 5.69 11.92
CA GLY A 98 5.51 6.99 11.27
C GLY A 98 6.97 7.37 11.10
N LYS A 99 7.26 8.14 10.05
CA LYS A 99 8.64 8.57 9.72
C LYS A 99 9.33 9.37 10.83
N GLY A 100 8.55 10.08 11.64
CA GLY A 100 9.04 10.86 12.79
C GLY A 100 9.08 10.06 14.09
N CYS A 101 8.71 8.78 14.09
CA CYS A 101 8.80 7.94 15.28
C CYS A 101 10.27 7.65 15.64
N GLU A 102 10.64 7.83 16.91
CA GLU A 102 12.00 7.57 17.38
C GLU A 102 12.40 6.09 17.28
N THR A 103 11.42 5.20 17.43
CA THR A 103 11.63 3.76 17.34
C THR A 103 11.16 3.24 15.99
N GLN A 104 12.10 2.88 15.14
CA GLN A 104 11.84 2.17 13.90
C GLN A 104 12.06 0.67 14.11
N ILE A 105 11.27 -0.14 13.43
CA ILE A 105 11.35 -1.61 13.49
C ILE A 105 12.06 -2.19 12.27
N SER A 106 12.46 -3.45 12.37
CA SER A 106 13.13 -4.15 11.28
C SER A 106 12.14 -4.42 10.10
N ARG A 107 12.70 -4.59 8.90
CA ARG A 107 11.94 -4.98 7.71
C ARG A 107 11.14 -6.28 7.92
N ALA A 108 11.70 -7.23 8.68
CA ALA A 108 11.02 -8.49 9.00
C ALA A 108 9.80 -8.28 9.89
N GLU A 109 9.89 -7.38 10.87
CA GLU A 109 8.76 -7.03 11.76
C GLU A 109 7.66 -6.29 10.98
N VAL A 110 8.01 -5.35 10.10
CA VAL A 110 7.03 -4.69 9.21
C VAL A 110 6.28 -5.72 8.36
N ALA A 111 7.01 -6.65 7.74
CA ALA A 111 6.41 -7.68 6.91
C ALA A 111 5.47 -8.60 7.72
N GLN A 112 5.91 -9.06 8.91
CA GLN A 112 5.12 -9.92 9.78
C GLN A 112 3.85 -9.22 10.25
N MET A 113 3.95 -8.03 10.83
CA MET A 113 2.81 -7.26 11.33
C MET A 113 1.81 -6.94 10.21
N THR A 114 2.30 -6.65 9.01
CA THR A 114 1.43 -6.41 7.85
C THR A 114 0.63 -7.65 7.48
N VAL A 115 1.28 -8.82 7.37
CA VAL A 115 0.59 -10.08 7.04
C VAL A 115 -0.40 -10.46 8.13
N ASP A 116 -0.02 -10.32 9.41
CA ASP A 116 -0.89 -10.63 10.54
C ASP A 116 -2.16 -9.77 10.55
N CYS A 117 -2.00 -8.45 10.35
CA CYS A 117 -3.12 -7.51 10.24
C CYS A 117 -4.05 -7.88 9.06
N LEU A 118 -3.50 -8.14 7.88
CA LEU A 118 -4.28 -8.51 6.71
C LEU A 118 -5.03 -9.84 6.91
N THR A 119 -4.38 -10.85 7.48
CA THR A 119 -4.98 -12.17 7.72
C THR A 119 -6.20 -12.09 8.63
N GLN A 120 -6.21 -11.17 9.57
CA GLN A 120 -7.31 -10.98 10.50
C GLN A 120 -8.48 -10.16 9.92
N HIS A 121 -8.21 -9.25 8.98
CA HIS A 121 -9.18 -8.24 8.58
C HIS A 121 -9.60 -8.27 7.10
N VAL A 122 -8.85 -8.98 6.25
CA VAL A 122 -9.17 -9.05 4.81
C VAL A 122 -9.89 -10.36 4.48
N PRO A 123 -11.06 -10.30 3.81
CA PRO A 123 -11.81 -11.48 3.40
C PRO A 123 -11.01 -12.39 2.44
N HIS A 124 -11.22 -13.70 2.55
CA HIS A 124 -10.51 -14.71 1.79
C HIS A 124 -10.95 -14.79 0.30
N ASP A 125 -12.09 -14.25 -0.04
CA ASP A 125 -12.65 -14.20 -1.39
C ASP A 125 -12.08 -13.05 -2.25
N LEU A 126 -11.25 -12.19 -1.66
CA LEU A 126 -10.50 -11.19 -2.39
C LEU A 126 -9.37 -11.86 -3.21
N PRO A 127 -9.18 -11.55 -4.51
CA PRO A 127 -8.17 -12.24 -5.32
C PRO A 127 -6.74 -11.76 -5.08
N GLY A 128 -6.56 -10.49 -4.69
CA GLY A 128 -5.21 -9.95 -4.55
C GLY A 128 -5.10 -8.62 -3.83
N ILE A 129 -3.91 -8.41 -3.30
CA ILE A 129 -3.50 -7.21 -2.56
C ILE A 129 -2.30 -6.59 -3.27
N VAL A 130 -2.40 -5.32 -3.62
CA VAL A 130 -1.35 -4.56 -4.31
C VAL A 130 -0.93 -3.38 -3.45
N PHE A 131 0.14 -3.51 -2.69
CA PHE A 131 0.56 -2.50 -1.72
C PHE A 131 0.88 -1.14 -2.36
N LEU A 132 0.51 -0.07 -1.65
CA LEU A 132 1.10 1.25 -1.90
C LEU A 132 2.49 1.34 -1.23
N SER A 133 3.33 2.27 -1.68
CA SER A 133 4.63 2.51 -1.05
C SER A 133 4.59 3.48 0.13
N GLY A 134 3.58 4.35 0.21
CA GLY A 134 3.32 5.26 1.33
C GLY A 134 4.45 6.26 1.62
N GLY A 135 5.45 6.37 0.75
CA GLY A 135 6.65 7.19 0.97
C GLY A 135 7.79 6.46 1.68
N GLN A 136 7.75 5.14 1.75
CA GLN A 136 8.94 4.31 1.99
C GLN A 136 9.98 4.54 0.89
N SER A 137 11.24 4.21 1.18
CA SER A 137 12.23 4.11 0.10
C SER A 137 11.81 3.01 -0.90
N ASP A 138 12.29 3.12 -2.12
CA ASP A 138 12.06 2.10 -3.15
C ASP A 138 12.64 0.74 -2.75
N GLU A 139 13.77 0.71 -2.07
CA GLU A 139 14.38 -0.50 -1.54
C GLU A 139 13.59 -1.09 -0.37
N ASP A 140 13.14 -0.27 0.61
CA ASP A 140 12.36 -0.78 1.75
C ASP A 140 11.01 -1.34 1.30
N ALA A 141 10.30 -0.63 0.42
CA ALA A 141 9.04 -1.11 -0.13
C ALA A 141 9.21 -2.46 -0.85
N THR A 142 10.31 -2.62 -1.60
CA THR A 142 10.66 -3.86 -2.28
C THR A 142 11.01 -4.98 -1.29
N ALA A 143 11.83 -4.66 -0.27
CA ALA A 143 12.25 -5.62 0.75
C ALA A 143 11.07 -6.15 1.58
N HIS A 144 10.17 -5.26 1.99
CA HIS A 144 8.97 -5.65 2.73
C HIS A 144 8.08 -6.59 1.91
N LEU A 145 7.81 -6.25 0.66
CA LEU A 145 7.02 -7.12 -0.23
C LEU A 145 7.69 -8.49 -0.41
N ASN A 146 9.02 -8.51 -0.62
CA ASN A 146 9.78 -9.73 -0.77
C ASN A 146 9.72 -10.61 0.49
N LEU A 147 9.83 -10.01 1.67
CA LEU A 147 9.75 -10.74 2.93
C LEU A 147 8.36 -11.34 3.13
N MET A 148 7.29 -10.59 2.84
CA MET A 148 5.92 -11.11 2.91
C MET A 148 5.70 -12.29 1.97
N ASN A 149 6.19 -12.22 0.73
CA ASN A 149 6.09 -13.32 -0.24
C ASN A 149 7.00 -14.52 0.08
N LYS A 150 8.01 -14.36 0.95
CA LYS A 150 8.87 -15.45 1.45
C LYS A 150 8.34 -16.15 2.68
N MET A 151 7.33 -15.60 3.34
CA MET A 151 6.78 -16.22 4.55
C MET A 151 6.14 -17.56 4.21
N ASP A 152 6.42 -18.55 5.04
CA ASP A 152 5.73 -19.85 5.01
C ASP A 152 4.38 -19.73 5.75
N VAL A 153 3.54 -18.80 5.28
CA VAL A 153 2.19 -18.54 5.79
C VAL A 153 1.23 -18.63 4.62
N GLU A 154 0.27 -19.53 4.73
CA GLU A 154 -0.80 -19.60 3.74
C GLU A 154 -1.70 -18.36 3.86
N HIS A 155 -1.69 -17.53 2.83
CA HIS A 155 -2.66 -16.47 2.63
C HIS A 155 -3.41 -16.70 1.31
N PRO A 156 -4.71 -16.40 1.25
CA PRO A 156 -5.52 -16.73 0.08
C PRO A 156 -5.34 -15.75 -1.09
N TRP A 157 -4.62 -14.64 -0.86
CA TRP A 157 -4.46 -13.56 -1.83
C TRP A 157 -3.08 -13.61 -2.51
N GLU A 158 -3.03 -13.17 -3.76
CA GLU A 158 -1.77 -12.80 -4.40
C GLU A 158 -1.27 -11.47 -3.81
N LEU A 159 -0.04 -11.44 -3.29
CA LEU A 159 0.59 -10.22 -2.80
C LEU A 159 1.47 -9.61 -3.89
N SER A 160 1.20 -8.35 -4.25
CA SER A 160 1.90 -7.63 -5.29
C SER A 160 2.04 -6.14 -4.93
N TYR A 161 2.37 -5.31 -5.89
CA TYR A 161 2.61 -3.89 -5.67
C TYR A 161 1.86 -3.01 -6.68
N SER A 162 1.51 -1.81 -6.23
CA SER A 162 1.03 -0.71 -7.06
C SER A 162 1.72 0.57 -6.60
N TYR A 163 3.05 0.59 -6.75
CA TYR A 163 3.88 1.68 -6.28
C TYR A 163 3.84 2.87 -7.22
N GLY A 164 3.65 4.06 -6.66
CA GLY A 164 3.87 5.32 -7.35
C GLY A 164 5.32 5.79 -7.18
N ARG A 165 5.58 6.44 -6.05
CA ARG A 165 6.89 7.05 -5.75
C ARG A 165 8.03 6.03 -5.76
N ALA A 166 7.90 4.92 -5.08
CA ALA A 166 8.93 3.89 -5.01
C ALA A 166 9.27 3.24 -6.36
N LEU A 167 8.39 3.34 -7.36
CA LEU A 167 8.67 2.85 -8.71
C LEU A 167 9.27 3.92 -9.63
N GLN A 168 8.95 5.20 -9.39
CA GLN A 168 9.20 6.27 -10.36
C GLN A 168 10.25 7.28 -9.91
N SER A 169 10.55 7.40 -8.61
CA SER A 169 11.37 8.50 -8.07
C SER A 169 12.75 8.58 -8.70
N GLU A 170 13.46 7.46 -8.85
CA GLU A 170 14.77 7.42 -9.47
C GLU A 170 14.71 7.76 -10.95
N ALA A 171 13.72 7.23 -11.66
CA ALA A 171 13.51 7.53 -13.08
C ALA A 171 13.23 9.01 -13.30
N LEU A 172 12.38 9.63 -12.47
CA LEU A 172 12.09 11.05 -12.53
C LEU A 172 13.33 11.90 -12.23
N ARG A 173 14.12 11.51 -11.23
CA ARG A 173 15.39 12.19 -10.88
C ARG A 173 16.40 12.12 -12.03
N LYS A 174 16.54 10.97 -12.69
CA LYS A 174 17.40 10.81 -13.88
C LYS A 174 16.87 11.62 -15.06
N TRP A 175 15.55 11.69 -15.23
CA TRP A 175 14.93 12.47 -16.32
C TRP A 175 15.08 13.97 -16.11
N ALA A 176 14.95 14.46 -14.88
CA ALA A 176 15.15 15.87 -14.53
C ALA A 176 16.61 16.32 -14.67
N GLY A 177 17.57 15.40 -14.75
CA GLY A 177 18.95 15.67 -15.07
C GLY A 177 19.09 16.24 -16.49
N SER A 178 20.02 17.16 -16.70
CA SER A 178 20.23 17.80 -17.99
C SER A 178 21.09 16.95 -18.92
N GLY A 179 20.61 16.75 -20.16
CA GLY A 179 21.41 16.14 -21.23
C GLY A 179 20.62 15.25 -22.17
N ALA A 180 21.20 14.98 -23.35
CA ALA A 180 20.56 14.13 -24.37
C ALA A 180 20.33 12.69 -23.92
N ASP A 181 21.08 12.22 -22.93
CA ASP A 181 21.02 10.85 -22.42
C ASP A 181 20.06 10.67 -21.22
N SER A 182 19.40 11.74 -20.76
CA SER A 182 18.51 11.69 -19.58
C SER A 182 17.33 10.73 -19.80
N SER A 183 16.77 10.68 -21.00
CA SER A 183 15.67 9.76 -21.34
C SER A 183 16.09 8.28 -21.20
N ALA A 184 17.24 7.91 -21.79
CA ALA A 184 17.73 6.54 -21.71
C ALA A 184 18.13 6.15 -20.28
N ALA A 185 18.69 7.08 -19.49
CA ALA A 185 19.03 6.85 -18.08
C ALA A 185 17.76 6.67 -17.24
N SER A 186 16.73 7.47 -17.47
CA SER A 186 15.43 7.36 -16.83
C SER A 186 14.74 6.02 -17.12
N GLN A 187 14.72 5.62 -18.40
CA GLN A 187 14.16 4.33 -18.80
C GLN A 187 14.87 3.13 -18.14
N ARG A 188 16.20 3.16 -18.07
CA ARG A 188 16.98 2.12 -17.38
C ARG A 188 16.64 2.06 -15.88
N ALA A 189 16.59 3.21 -15.23
CA ALA A 189 16.25 3.29 -13.80
C ALA A 189 14.82 2.75 -13.52
N PHE A 190 13.85 3.12 -14.36
CA PHE A 190 12.49 2.60 -14.25
C PHE A 190 12.44 1.07 -14.47
N SER A 191 13.09 0.58 -15.53
CA SER A 191 13.12 -0.85 -15.84
C SER A 191 13.80 -1.66 -14.73
N HIS A 192 14.91 -1.14 -14.18
CA HIS A 192 15.59 -1.76 -13.04
C HIS A 192 14.63 -1.87 -11.84
N ARG A 193 14.02 -0.75 -11.42
CA ARG A 193 13.11 -0.76 -10.25
C ARG A 193 11.89 -1.65 -10.47
N ALA A 194 11.32 -1.66 -11.67
CA ALA A 194 10.22 -2.56 -12.01
C ALA A 194 10.62 -4.03 -11.93
N ASN A 195 11.83 -4.36 -12.36
CA ASN A 195 12.38 -5.72 -12.25
C ASN A 195 12.59 -6.13 -10.78
N MET A 196 13.18 -5.27 -9.95
CA MET A 196 13.36 -5.53 -8.52
C MET A 196 12.03 -5.76 -7.81
N SER A 197 11.03 -4.92 -8.08
CA SER A 197 9.70 -5.10 -7.53
C SER A 197 9.01 -6.38 -8.04
N GLY A 198 9.26 -6.78 -9.29
CA GLY A 198 8.80 -8.04 -9.86
C GLY A 198 9.41 -9.25 -9.16
N LEU A 199 10.71 -9.23 -8.88
CA LEU A 199 11.40 -10.27 -8.10
C LEU A 199 10.87 -10.35 -6.67
N ALA A 200 10.59 -9.21 -6.04
CA ALA A 200 10.01 -9.17 -4.70
C ALA A 200 8.61 -9.81 -4.64
N ARG A 201 7.81 -9.68 -5.70
CA ARG A 201 6.53 -10.37 -5.81
C ARG A 201 6.67 -11.91 -5.80
N SER A 202 7.78 -12.42 -6.28
CA SER A 202 8.08 -13.87 -6.27
C SER A 202 8.91 -14.33 -5.08
N GLY A 203 9.31 -13.40 -4.18
CA GLY A 203 10.22 -13.71 -3.07
C GLY A 203 11.68 -13.90 -3.49
N ASP A 204 12.06 -13.52 -4.71
CA ASP A 204 13.38 -13.79 -5.30
C ASP A 204 14.33 -12.58 -5.23
N TRP A 205 13.87 -11.45 -4.68
CA TRP A 205 14.71 -10.26 -4.53
C TRP A 205 15.74 -10.41 -3.40
N SER A 206 16.90 -9.83 -3.60
CA SER A 206 17.93 -9.61 -2.57
C SER A 206 18.63 -8.26 -2.77
N GLU A 207 19.22 -7.71 -1.71
CA GLU A 207 19.96 -6.43 -1.76
C GLU A 207 21.12 -6.45 -2.77
N GLU A 208 21.72 -7.60 -3.02
CA GLU A 208 22.83 -7.77 -3.99
C GLU A 208 22.40 -7.47 -5.43
N LEU A 209 21.10 -7.51 -5.74
CA LEU A 209 20.55 -7.23 -7.06
C LEU A 209 20.31 -5.73 -7.33
N GLU A 210 20.46 -4.90 -6.31
CA GLU A 210 20.28 -3.44 -6.42
C GLU A 210 21.48 -2.71 -7.05
N VAL A 211 22.55 -3.40 -7.38
CA VAL A 211 23.83 -2.85 -7.88
C VAL A 211 23.74 -2.44 -9.36
#